data_46c80975926b6b097ed85815f2e5d2ea
#
_entry.id   46c80975926b6b097ed85815f2e5d2ea
#
_cell.length_a   1.000
_cell.length_b   1.000
_cell.length_c   1.000
_cell.angle_alpha   90.00
_cell.angle_beta   90.00
_cell.angle_gamma   90.00
#
_symmetry.space_group_name_H-M   'P 1'
#
loop_
_entity.id
_entity.type
_entity.pdbx_description
1 polymer ?
#
loop_
_entity_poly.entity_id
_entity_poly.type
_entity_poly.pdbx_seq_one_letter_code
_entity_poly.pdbx_strand_id
1 'polypeptide(L)'
;MKKTFVLLLALGMSLPLLASCERRIKIEQLPQPAREFISNYFNDTEISRIEREKDHGRNEYTVRFKDRAKIEFDENGRWKSIENHSTPIPADALPQRIREYVNNHHTGANVREIERDDRGFEVKLTNGTELQFDLAYNFIKYD
;
A
#
# COMPACT_ATOMS: atom_id res chain seq x y z
N MET A 1 54.53 -41.06 3.02
CA MET A 1 53.72 -39.98 2.44
C MET A 1 52.45 -39.85 3.22
N LYS A 2 52.36 -38.87 4.12
CA LYS A 2 51.15 -38.66 4.92
C LYS A 2 50.31 -37.59 4.22
N LYS A 3 49.13 -37.98 3.70
CA LYS A 3 48.17 -37.04 3.13
C LYS A 3 47.37 -36.41 4.29
N THR A 4 47.64 -35.11 4.54
CA THR A 4 46.86 -34.32 5.50
C THR A 4 45.56 -33.90 4.87
N PHE A 5 44.47 -34.42 5.42
CA PHE A 5 43.11 -34.03 5.01
C PHE A 5 42.74 -32.79 5.78
N VAL A 6 42.70 -31.63 5.09
CA VAL A 6 42.22 -30.37 5.68
C VAL A 6 40.70 -30.34 5.58
N LEU A 7 40.05 -30.52 6.74
CA LEU A 7 38.61 -30.42 6.88
C LEU A 7 38.24 -28.92 6.97
N LEU A 8 37.75 -28.35 5.88
CA LEU A 8 37.18 -27.00 5.85
C LEU A 8 35.82 -27.03 6.51
N LEU A 9 35.75 -26.59 7.77
CA LEU A 9 34.47 -26.27 8.43
C LEU A 9 33.89 -25.02 7.81
N ALA A 10 32.90 -25.17 6.92
CA ALA A 10 32.07 -24.08 6.47
C ALA A 10 31.13 -23.66 7.62
N LEU A 11 31.48 -22.58 8.30
CA LEU A 11 30.64 -21.94 9.30
C LEU A 11 29.50 -21.25 8.56
N GLY A 12 28.36 -21.98 8.41
CA GLY A 12 27.11 -21.41 7.89
C GLY A 12 26.60 -20.35 8.84
N MET A 13 26.85 -19.09 8.54
CA MET A 13 26.15 -17.96 9.15
C MET A 13 24.70 -18.00 8.67
N SER A 14 23.83 -18.65 9.44
CA SER A 14 22.38 -18.48 9.32
C SER A 14 22.04 -17.07 9.80
N LEU A 15 21.88 -16.13 8.86
CA LEU A 15 21.22 -14.86 9.16
C LEU A 15 19.81 -15.20 9.68
N PRO A 16 19.41 -14.70 10.86
CA PRO A 16 18.03 -14.78 11.26
C PRO A 16 17.22 -13.96 10.24
N LEU A 17 16.34 -14.65 9.47
CA LEU A 17 15.25 -13.97 8.80
C LEU A 17 14.47 -13.25 9.91
N LEU A 18 14.53 -11.92 9.90
CA LEU A 18 13.61 -11.08 10.67
C LEU A 18 12.23 -11.31 10.05
N ALA A 19 11.53 -12.33 10.51
CA ALA A 19 10.13 -12.53 10.19
C ALA A 19 9.38 -11.32 10.76
N SER A 20 8.93 -10.43 9.87
CA SER A 20 7.97 -9.40 10.25
C SER A 20 6.76 -10.12 10.83
N CYS A 21 6.42 -9.83 12.08
CA CYS A 21 5.34 -10.52 12.80
C CYS A 21 4.01 -9.92 12.32
N GLU A 22 3.58 -10.36 11.13
CA GLU A 22 2.28 -10.05 10.57
C GLU A 22 1.21 -10.74 11.40
N ARG A 23 0.26 -10.01 11.95
CA ARG A 23 -0.81 -10.53 12.79
C ARG A 23 -2.17 -10.16 12.22
N ARG A 24 -3.03 -11.16 12.00
CA ARG A 24 -4.44 -10.90 11.67
C ARG A 24 -5.14 -10.21 12.83
N ILE A 25 -5.92 -9.19 12.52
CA ILE A 25 -6.71 -8.42 13.46
C ILE A 25 -8.15 -8.25 12.98
N LYS A 26 -9.03 -7.79 13.89
CA LYS A 26 -10.41 -7.42 13.57
C LYS A 26 -10.51 -5.94 13.20
N ILE A 27 -11.58 -5.55 12.52
CA ILE A 27 -11.80 -4.16 12.07
C ILE A 27 -11.82 -3.17 13.25
N GLU A 28 -12.34 -3.59 14.42
CA GLU A 28 -12.40 -2.76 15.62
C GLU A 28 -11.01 -2.41 16.17
N GLN A 29 -9.99 -3.17 15.78
CA GLN A 29 -8.59 -2.95 16.18
C GLN A 29 -7.83 -2.01 15.23
N LEU A 30 -8.45 -1.57 14.14
CA LEU A 30 -7.92 -0.50 13.30
C LEU A 30 -8.04 0.85 14.00
N PRO A 31 -7.13 1.80 13.75
CA PRO A 31 -7.33 3.20 14.14
C PRO A 31 -8.65 3.76 13.60
N GLN A 32 -9.30 4.63 14.36
CA GLN A 32 -10.61 5.19 13.99
C GLN A 32 -10.61 5.84 12.60
N PRO A 33 -9.61 6.65 12.18
CA PRO A 33 -9.62 7.24 10.85
C PRO A 33 -9.61 6.22 9.71
N ALA A 34 -8.93 5.08 9.89
CA ALA A 34 -8.93 3.99 8.92
C ALA A 34 -10.32 3.34 8.79
N ARG A 35 -10.99 3.09 9.92
CA ARG A 35 -12.37 2.56 9.94
C ARG A 35 -13.36 3.49 9.24
N GLU A 36 -13.27 4.79 9.51
CA GLU A 36 -14.10 5.82 8.89
C GLU A 36 -13.86 5.90 7.38
N PHE A 37 -12.60 5.85 6.95
CA PHE A 37 -12.26 5.84 5.53
C PHE A 37 -12.87 4.63 4.80
N ILE A 38 -12.73 3.44 5.36
CA ILE A 38 -13.32 2.22 4.79
C ILE A 38 -14.84 2.34 4.75
N SER A 39 -15.49 2.79 5.82
CA SER A 39 -16.93 2.96 5.90
C SER A 39 -17.47 3.98 4.88
N ASN A 40 -16.72 5.04 4.63
CA ASN A 40 -17.16 6.10 3.73
C ASN A 40 -17.00 5.74 2.24
N TYR A 41 -15.96 4.98 1.89
CA TYR A 41 -15.58 4.78 0.49
C TYR A 41 -15.57 3.32 0.03
N PHE A 42 -15.59 2.36 0.95
CA PHE A 42 -15.46 0.93 0.65
C PHE A 42 -16.51 0.08 1.38
N ASN A 43 -17.60 0.67 1.84
CA ASN A 43 -18.62 -0.02 2.65
C ASN A 43 -19.33 -1.15 1.89
N ASP A 44 -19.43 -1.05 0.58
CA ASP A 44 -20.06 -2.07 -0.28
C ASP A 44 -19.11 -3.21 -0.65
N THR A 45 -17.82 -3.11 -0.23
CA THR A 45 -16.80 -4.10 -0.55
C THR A 45 -16.48 -4.96 0.67
N GLU A 46 -16.67 -6.28 0.53
CA GLU A 46 -16.44 -7.20 1.65
C GLU A 46 -14.94 -7.34 1.95
N ILE A 47 -14.59 -7.16 3.23
CA ILE A 47 -13.21 -7.35 3.72
C ILE A 47 -12.89 -8.85 3.76
N SER A 48 -11.78 -9.22 3.13
CA SER A 48 -11.23 -10.58 3.17
C SER A 48 -10.38 -10.80 4.41
N ARG A 49 -9.49 -9.86 4.72
CA ARG A 49 -8.64 -9.91 5.92
C ARG A 49 -8.04 -8.56 6.25
N ILE A 50 -7.67 -8.39 7.52
CA ILE A 50 -6.93 -7.23 8.03
C ILE A 50 -5.69 -7.76 8.74
N GLU A 51 -4.56 -7.15 8.42
CA GLU A 51 -3.25 -7.52 8.93
C GLU A 51 -2.61 -6.30 9.60
N ARG A 52 -1.92 -6.54 10.69
CA ARG A 52 -1.08 -5.55 11.36
C ARG A 52 0.34 -6.08 11.40
N GLU A 53 1.28 -5.27 10.97
CA GLU A 53 2.71 -5.53 11.10
C GLU A 53 3.41 -4.38 11.81
N LYS A 54 4.63 -4.62 12.26
CA LYS A 54 5.52 -3.58 12.77
C LYS A 54 6.61 -3.30 11.73
N ASP A 55 6.63 -2.07 11.23
CA ASP A 55 7.72 -1.57 10.43
C ASP A 55 8.47 -0.47 11.20
N HIS A 56 9.77 -0.68 11.44
CA HIS A 56 10.64 0.25 12.19
C HIS A 56 10.02 0.72 13.54
N GLY A 57 9.35 -0.20 14.26
CA GLY A 57 8.73 0.08 15.54
C GLY A 57 7.35 0.73 15.49
N ARG A 58 6.84 1.06 14.31
CA ARG A 58 5.50 1.61 14.10
C ARG A 58 4.55 0.53 13.59
N ASN A 59 3.29 0.62 13.99
CA ASN A 59 2.28 -0.27 13.45
C ASN A 59 1.87 0.21 12.05
N GLU A 60 1.79 -0.72 11.12
CA GLU A 60 1.15 -0.53 9.82
C GLU A 60 0.01 -1.53 9.66
N TYR A 61 -0.99 -1.16 8.89
CA TYR A 61 -2.19 -1.97 8.72
C TYR A 61 -2.48 -2.17 7.25
N THR A 62 -2.75 -3.41 6.85
CA THR A 62 -3.16 -3.76 5.49
C THR A 62 -4.56 -4.34 5.52
N VAL A 63 -5.47 -3.72 4.80
CA VAL A 63 -6.84 -4.20 4.60
C VAL A 63 -6.97 -4.76 3.18
N ARG A 64 -7.35 -6.02 3.07
CA ARG A 64 -7.57 -6.70 1.78
C ARG A 64 -9.04 -7.02 1.63
N PHE A 65 -9.58 -6.74 0.46
CA PHE A 65 -10.98 -6.95 0.11
C PHE A 65 -11.14 -8.17 -0.82
N LYS A 66 -12.34 -8.70 -0.91
CA LYS A 66 -12.64 -9.86 -1.77
C LYS A 66 -12.56 -9.55 -3.26
N ASP A 67 -12.78 -8.31 -3.66
CA ASP A 67 -12.61 -7.82 -5.04
C ASP A 67 -11.15 -7.59 -5.44
N ARG A 68 -10.20 -7.97 -4.57
CA ARG A 68 -8.74 -7.77 -4.67
C ARG A 68 -8.25 -6.34 -4.46
N ALA A 69 -9.12 -5.42 -4.04
CA ALA A 69 -8.67 -4.13 -3.54
C ALA A 69 -7.79 -4.32 -2.30
N LYS A 70 -6.83 -3.42 -2.12
CA LYS A 70 -5.94 -3.37 -0.95
C LYS A 70 -5.75 -1.92 -0.51
N ILE A 71 -5.80 -1.68 0.79
CA ILE A 71 -5.48 -0.38 1.38
C ILE A 71 -4.46 -0.60 2.48
N GLU A 72 -3.39 0.20 2.46
CA GLU A 72 -2.40 0.25 3.52
C GLU A 72 -2.56 1.55 4.31
N PHE A 73 -2.54 1.44 5.63
CA PHE A 73 -2.67 2.56 6.56
C PHE A 73 -1.44 2.66 7.47
N ASP A 74 -1.08 3.88 7.81
CA ASP A 74 -0.07 4.16 8.83
C ASP A 74 -0.62 3.93 10.25
N GLU A 75 0.23 4.08 11.26
CA GLU A 75 -0.12 3.90 12.67
C GLU A 75 -1.26 4.82 13.15
N ASN A 76 -1.49 5.95 12.49
CA ASN A 76 -2.54 6.91 12.79
C ASN A 76 -3.84 6.64 12.01
N GLY A 77 -3.87 5.61 11.17
CA GLY A 77 -5.02 5.28 10.34
C GLY A 77 -5.18 6.16 9.09
N ARG A 78 -4.13 6.85 8.65
CA ARG A 78 -4.12 7.54 7.36
C ARG A 78 -3.64 6.57 6.30
N TRP A 79 -4.33 6.52 5.16
CA TRP A 79 -3.90 5.63 4.08
C TRP A 79 -2.52 6.05 3.50
N LYS A 80 -1.71 5.05 3.19
CA LYS A 80 -0.42 5.16 2.51
C LYS A 80 -0.53 4.75 1.05
N SER A 81 -1.30 3.69 0.79
CA SER A 81 -1.58 3.22 -0.56
C SER A 81 -3.01 2.70 -0.68
N ILE A 82 -3.58 2.85 -1.85
CA ILE A 82 -4.85 2.26 -2.26
C ILE A 82 -4.63 1.66 -3.63
N GLU A 83 -4.93 0.37 -3.81
CA GLU A 83 -4.87 -0.29 -5.11
C GLU A 83 -6.11 -1.14 -5.36
N ASN A 84 -6.55 -1.18 -6.61
CA ASN A 84 -7.54 -2.13 -7.09
C ASN A 84 -7.31 -2.45 -8.57
N HIS A 85 -6.99 -3.70 -8.85
CA HIS A 85 -6.73 -4.17 -10.21
C HIS A 85 -7.98 -4.75 -10.89
N SER A 86 -9.09 -4.88 -10.17
CA SER A 86 -10.34 -5.46 -10.69
C SER A 86 -11.36 -4.39 -11.06
N THR A 87 -11.48 -3.35 -10.23
CA THR A 87 -12.39 -2.20 -10.43
C THR A 87 -11.64 -0.91 -10.13
N PRO A 88 -12.03 0.23 -10.73
CA PRO A 88 -11.44 1.52 -10.38
C PRO A 88 -11.58 1.83 -8.89
N ILE A 89 -10.59 2.54 -8.32
CA ILE A 89 -10.71 3.11 -6.98
C ILE A 89 -11.90 4.09 -6.98
N PRO A 90 -12.76 4.07 -5.95
CA PRO A 90 -13.85 5.04 -5.85
C PRO A 90 -13.32 6.48 -5.96
N ALA A 91 -13.87 7.26 -6.86
CA ALA A 91 -13.35 8.60 -7.17
C ALA A 91 -13.31 9.51 -5.92
N ASP A 92 -14.29 9.39 -5.04
CA ASP A 92 -14.38 10.19 -3.81
C ASP A 92 -13.34 9.80 -2.73
N ALA A 93 -12.73 8.62 -2.85
CA ALA A 93 -11.62 8.20 -2.00
C ALA A 93 -10.30 8.92 -2.35
N LEU A 94 -10.22 9.52 -3.54
CA LEU A 94 -9.03 10.20 -4.04
C LEU A 94 -9.01 11.68 -3.61
N PRO A 95 -7.82 12.28 -3.39
CA PRO A 95 -7.70 13.72 -3.22
C PRO A 95 -8.34 14.47 -4.40
N GLN A 96 -9.18 15.46 -4.13
CA GLN A 96 -9.98 16.16 -5.14
C GLN A 96 -9.13 16.70 -6.29
N ARG A 97 -8.00 17.35 -6.00
CA ARG A 97 -7.14 17.95 -7.05
C ARG A 97 -6.49 16.90 -7.95
N ILE A 98 -6.13 15.73 -7.42
CA ILE A 98 -5.61 14.61 -8.23
C ILE A 98 -6.72 14.06 -9.12
N ARG A 99 -7.92 13.84 -8.57
CA ARG A 99 -9.09 13.40 -9.32
C ARG A 99 -9.43 14.35 -10.47
N GLU A 100 -9.46 15.66 -10.20
CA GLU A 100 -9.72 16.70 -11.21
C GLU A 100 -8.64 16.70 -12.29
N TYR A 101 -7.37 16.58 -11.93
CA TYR A 101 -6.28 16.50 -12.89
C TYR A 101 -6.44 15.30 -13.84
N VAL A 102 -6.70 14.11 -13.30
CA VAL A 102 -6.91 12.90 -14.09
C VAL A 102 -8.12 13.07 -15.02
N ASN A 103 -9.25 13.58 -14.52
CA ASN A 103 -10.44 13.79 -15.34
C ASN A 103 -10.20 14.77 -16.50
N ASN A 104 -9.43 15.82 -16.29
CA ASN A 104 -9.19 16.87 -17.28
C ASN A 104 -8.11 16.50 -18.31
N HIS A 105 -7.11 15.69 -17.93
CA HIS A 105 -5.95 15.40 -18.79
C HIS A 105 -5.90 13.95 -19.28
N HIS A 106 -6.66 13.04 -18.67
CA HIS A 106 -6.69 11.61 -18.97
C HIS A 106 -8.11 11.08 -19.08
N THR A 107 -8.91 11.73 -19.93
CA THR A 107 -10.31 11.37 -20.17
C THR A 107 -10.45 9.88 -20.53
N GLY A 108 -11.33 9.17 -19.81
CA GLY A 108 -11.56 7.75 -20.00
C GLY A 108 -10.62 6.83 -19.26
N ALA A 109 -9.56 7.33 -18.61
CA ALA A 109 -8.72 6.57 -17.70
C ALA A 109 -9.19 6.76 -16.24
N ASN A 110 -9.03 5.71 -15.45
CA ASN A 110 -9.34 5.73 -14.01
C ASN A 110 -8.08 5.44 -13.20
N VAL A 111 -8.08 5.85 -11.94
CA VAL A 111 -7.00 5.53 -11.01
C VAL A 111 -7.17 4.10 -10.53
N ARG A 112 -6.14 3.27 -10.71
CA ARG A 112 -6.08 1.90 -10.18
C ARG A 112 -5.18 1.76 -8.97
N GLU A 113 -4.24 2.71 -8.78
CA GLU A 113 -3.32 2.72 -7.66
C GLU A 113 -2.93 4.16 -7.33
N ILE A 114 -2.89 4.48 -6.07
CA ILE A 114 -2.35 5.72 -5.55
C ILE A 114 -1.51 5.41 -4.31
N GLU A 115 -0.30 5.92 -4.28
CA GLU A 115 0.62 5.79 -3.16
C GLU A 115 1.04 7.16 -2.66
N ARG A 116 1.19 7.30 -1.35
CA ARG A 116 1.63 8.53 -0.69
C ARG A 116 2.90 8.26 0.12
N ASP A 117 3.90 9.07 -0.09
CA ASP A 117 5.11 9.09 0.72
C ASP A 117 5.37 10.51 1.30
N ASP A 118 6.57 10.74 1.81
CA ASP A 118 7.01 12.03 2.36
C ASP A 118 7.29 13.10 1.29
N ARG A 119 7.34 12.72 0.01
CA ARG A 119 7.59 13.62 -1.14
C ARG A 119 6.31 14.00 -1.89
N GLY A 120 5.27 13.18 -1.84
CA GLY A 120 4.03 13.41 -2.55
C GLY A 120 3.24 12.16 -2.86
N PHE A 121 2.72 12.09 -4.08
CA PHE A 121 1.85 11.00 -4.53
C PHE A 121 2.33 10.44 -5.86
N GLU A 122 2.29 9.12 -5.97
CA GLU A 122 2.40 8.38 -7.22
C GLU A 122 1.03 7.81 -7.58
N VAL A 123 0.60 8.02 -8.80
CA VAL A 123 -0.72 7.61 -9.29
C VAL A 123 -0.57 6.78 -10.55
N LYS A 124 -1.15 5.58 -10.56
CA LYS A 124 -1.16 4.70 -11.74
C LYS A 124 -2.57 4.61 -12.30
N LEU A 125 -2.70 4.85 -13.58
CA LEU A 125 -3.96 4.80 -14.30
C LEU A 125 -4.21 3.45 -14.96
N THR A 126 -5.47 3.18 -15.27
CA THR A 126 -5.90 1.94 -15.94
C THR A 126 -5.31 1.76 -17.35
N ASN A 127 -4.88 2.83 -18.00
CA ASN A 127 -4.18 2.80 -19.29
C ASN A 127 -2.67 2.63 -19.20
N GLY A 128 -2.12 2.45 -17.98
CA GLY A 128 -0.69 2.26 -17.74
C GLY A 128 0.10 3.56 -17.54
N THR A 129 -0.54 4.73 -17.62
CA THR A 129 0.13 6.01 -17.35
C THR A 129 0.44 6.13 -15.85
N GLU A 130 1.64 6.60 -15.52
CA GLU A 130 2.07 6.89 -14.17
C GLU A 130 2.33 8.39 -14.00
N LEU A 131 1.80 8.97 -12.92
CA LEU A 131 1.81 10.39 -12.63
C LEU A 131 2.42 10.63 -11.25
N GLN A 132 3.22 11.69 -11.12
CA GLN A 132 3.71 12.15 -9.83
C GLN A 132 3.14 13.53 -9.47
N PHE A 133 2.74 13.66 -8.19
CA PHE A 133 2.23 14.90 -7.60
C PHE A 133 3.01 15.23 -6.33
N ASP A 134 3.17 16.52 -6.04
CA ASP A 134 3.72 16.97 -4.76
C ASP A 134 2.70 16.86 -3.61
N LEU A 135 3.14 17.16 -2.38
CA LEU A 135 2.26 17.14 -1.19
C LEU A 135 1.13 18.17 -1.22
N ALA A 136 1.21 19.18 -2.09
CA ALA A 136 0.16 20.15 -2.34
C ALA A 136 -0.77 19.74 -3.50
N TYR A 137 -0.63 18.50 -3.97
CA TYR A 137 -1.38 17.90 -5.09
C TYR A 137 -1.16 18.59 -6.45
N ASN A 138 -0.01 19.22 -6.65
CA ASN A 138 0.37 19.76 -7.95
C ASN A 138 1.06 18.65 -8.76
N PHE A 139 0.70 18.54 -10.03
CA PHE A 139 1.35 17.63 -10.96
C PHE A 139 2.83 18.00 -11.14
N ILE A 140 3.72 17.03 -11.07
CA ILE A 140 5.17 17.21 -11.25
C ILE A 140 5.60 16.69 -12.62
N LYS A 141 5.34 15.41 -12.91
CA LYS A 141 5.82 14.72 -14.11
C LYS A 141 5.10 13.39 -14.35
N TYR A 142 5.36 12.85 -15.53
CA TYR A 142 5.09 11.43 -15.84
C TYR A 142 6.32 10.59 -15.50
N ASP A 143 6.10 9.35 -15.07
CA ASP A 143 7.13 8.32 -14.94
C ASP A 143 7.16 7.37 -16.13
#